data_940d6336dd45d2d8639ad2b4ae90336f
#
_entry.id   940d6336dd45d2d8639ad2b4ae90336f
#
_cell.length_a   1.000
_cell.length_b   1.000
_cell.length_c   1.000
_cell.angle_alpha   90.00
_cell.angle_beta   90.00
_cell.angle_gamma   90.00
#
_symmetry.space_group_name_H-M   'P 1'
#
loop_
_entity.id
_entity.type
_entity.pdbx_description
1 polymer ?
#
loop_
_entity_poly.entity_id
_entity_poly.type
_entity_poly.pdbx_seq_one_letter_code
_entity_poly.pdbx_strand_id
1 'polypeptide(L)'
;MNKIDSKKGQYRFIVLPFTPKSAEPFDCVGLTLHFLLGNIIVLHTNLKEFWFGWRVNQLFPQKQKLEDYCQGKGVQINFRQLCPEQGIRFWLYGHVDNHKTNLSLFDGFEDDQADSAIISFSSEDHLVGFRKAFMHWLSDCGLPFPEKQKQRALWPEKISMKGMYILHQALQKFYLYSAYEQSNKIDLGLFKDAVAIAPESFMAQDLLAWAYYRNKDYKQAKNLFLRALLSNPNGIGAMSGLMWCGVFMNDKEDVLYWASRKAELRMEDIEAAQQKALKLFNKYSKIS
;
A
#
# COMPACT_ATOMS: atom_id res chain seq x y z
N MET A 1 -18.94 -12.33 -17.82
CA MET A 1 -18.17 -12.21 -16.57
C MET A 1 -18.92 -12.86 -15.43
N ASN A 2 -18.44 -13.96 -14.89
CA ASN A 2 -19.05 -14.58 -13.71
C ASN A 2 -18.85 -13.66 -12.52
N LYS A 3 -19.93 -13.23 -11.86
CA LYS A 3 -19.85 -12.43 -10.62
C LYS A 3 -18.97 -13.18 -9.62
N ILE A 4 -17.92 -12.52 -9.16
CA ILE A 4 -17.02 -13.03 -8.13
C ILE A 4 -17.86 -13.44 -6.92
N ASP A 5 -17.82 -14.71 -6.58
CA ASP A 5 -18.60 -15.27 -5.47
C ASP A 5 -18.13 -14.65 -4.14
N SER A 6 -18.91 -13.69 -3.62
CA SER A 6 -18.62 -12.94 -2.40
C SER A 6 -18.63 -13.79 -1.11
N LYS A 7 -19.02 -15.07 -1.20
CA LYS A 7 -19.24 -15.94 -0.03
C LYS A 7 -18.06 -16.84 0.35
N LYS A 8 -17.02 -16.93 -0.48
CA LYS A 8 -15.84 -17.77 -0.17
C LYS A 8 -14.64 -16.92 0.22
N GLY A 9 -14.44 -16.75 1.52
CA GLY A 9 -13.17 -16.31 2.12
C GLY A 9 -12.69 -14.89 1.70
N GLN A 10 -11.96 -14.22 2.57
CA GLN A 10 -11.36 -12.93 2.22
C GLN A 10 -10.19 -13.18 1.26
N TYR A 11 -10.40 -12.95 -0.03
CA TYR A 11 -9.33 -13.02 -1.02
C TYR A 11 -8.26 -11.96 -0.73
N ARG A 12 -7.01 -12.29 -1.08
CA ARG A 12 -5.89 -11.36 -1.06
C ARG A 12 -5.66 -10.77 -2.43
N PHE A 13 -5.10 -9.57 -2.44
CA PHE A 13 -4.62 -8.93 -3.66
C PHE A 13 -3.18 -8.44 -3.46
N ILE A 14 -2.49 -8.26 -4.55
CA ILE A 14 -1.18 -7.63 -4.63
C ILE A 14 -1.26 -6.49 -5.63
N VAL A 15 -0.74 -5.34 -5.27
CA VAL A 15 -0.39 -4.28 -6.21
C VAL A 15 1.11 -4.36 -6.45
N LEU A 16 1.52 -4.53 -7.72
CA LEU A 16 2.92 -4.45 -8.08
C LEU A 16 3.34 -2.98 -8.27
N PRO A 17 4.62 -2.65 -8.12
CA PRO A 17 5.11 -1.35 -8.57
C PRO A 17 4.82 -1.18 -10.06
N PHE A 18 4.35 0.00 -10.47
CA PHE A 18 4.17 0.31 -11.89
C PHE A 18 5.52 0.66 -12.51
N THR A 19 5.81 0.07 -13.64
CA THR A 19 7.10 0.28 -14.31
C THR A 19 7.08 1.58 -15.12
N PRO A 20 8.17 2.36 -15.16
CA PRO A 20 8.24 3.53 -16.02
C PRO A 20 8.45 3.14 -17.48
N LYS A 21 7.89 3.89 -18.42
CA LYS A 21 8.18 3.78 -19.85
C LYS A 21 9.38 4.59 -20.29
N SER A 22 9.71 5.64 -19.54
CA SER A 22 10.88 6.47 -19.76
C SER A 22 11.61 6.77 -18.44
N ALA A 23 12.78 7.38 -18.51
CA ALA A 23 13.52 7.85 -17.33
C ALA A 23 13.03 9.23 -16.82
N GLU A 24 12.00 9.80 -17.44
CA GLU A 24 11.45 11.08 -17.02
C GLU A 24 10.83 10.99 -15.62
N PRO A 25 10.97 12.04 -14.79
CA PRO A 25 10.47 12.02 -13.41
C PRO A 25 8.98 11.73 -13.28
N PHE A 26 8.15 12.15 -14.24
CA PHE A 26 6.72 11.90 -14.22
C PHE A 26 6.34 10.44 -14.54
N ASP A 27 7.22 9.67 -15.19
CA ASP A 27 7.04 8.23 -15.37
C ASP A 27 7.55 7.44 -14.17
N CYS A 28 8.57 7.95 -13.49
CA CYS A 28 9.20 7.33 -12.33
C CYS A 28 8.42 7.59 -11.01
N VAL A 29 7.12 7.30 -11.00
CA VAL A 29 6.23 7.44 -9.83
C VAL A 29 5.52 6.14 -9.46
N GLY A 30 5.88 5.04 -10.09
CA GLY A 30 5.14 3.78 -10.00
C GLY A 30 5.07 3.17 -8.60
N LEU A 31 6.11 3.34 -7.75
CA LEU A 31 6.07 2.89 -6.34
C LEU A 31 5.14 3.76 -5.50
N THR A 32 5.05 5.06 -5.78
CA THR A 32 4.10 5.95 -5.10
C THR A 32 2.67 5.61 -5.49
N LEU A 33 2.41 5.34 -6.77
CA LEU A 33 1.10 4.87 -7.24
C LEU A 33 0.73 3.51 -6.67
N HIS A 34 1.67 2.57 -6.61
CA HIS A 34 1.47 1.28 -5.94
C HIS A 34 0.94 1.47 -4.51
N PHE A 35 1.58 2.35 -3.74
CA PHE A 35 1.16 2.63 -2.36
C PHE A 35 -0.23 3.29 -2.30
N LEU A 36 -0.48 4.27 -3.15
CA LEU A 36 -1.78 4.96 -3.24
C LEU A 36 -2.91 3.97 -3.56
N LEU A 37 -2.74 3.18 -4.61
CA LEU A 37 -3.78 2.25 -5.08
C LEU A 37 -4.03 1.11 -4.09
N GLY A 38 -2.98 0.61 -3.45
CA GLY A 38 -3.11 -0.36 -2.37
C GLY A 38 -3.98 0.16 -1.22
N ASN A 39 -3.76 1.40 -0.78
CA ASN A 39 -4.59 2.03 0.27
C ASN A 39 -6.05 2.22 -0.18
N ILE A 40 -6.30 2.58 -1.43
CA ILE A 40 -7.67 2.71 -1.96
C ILE A 40 -8.38 1.35 -1.93
N ILE A 41 -7.75 0.29 -2.43
CA ILE A 41 -8.36 -1.03 -2.46
C ILE A 41 -8.69 -1.51 -1.03
N VAL A 42 -7.75 -1.38 -0.10
CA VAL A 42 -7.96 -1.78 1.31
C VAL A 42 -9.09 -1.01 1.96
N LEU A 43 -9.25 0.28 1.63
CA LEU A 43 -10.29 1.13 2.22
C LEU A 43 -11.69 0.82 1.66
N HIS A 44 -11.79 0.53 0.37
CA HIS A 44 -13.07 0.46 -0.35
C HIS A 44 -13.52 -0.95 -0.68
N THR A 45 -12.72 -1.98 -0.40
CA THR A 45 -13.06 -3.38 -0.66
C THR A 45 -12.90 -4.22 0.60
N ASN A 46 -13.43 -5.46 0.56
CA ASN A 46 -13.16 -6.47 1.60
C ASN A 46 -11.88 -7.26 1.33
N LEU A 47 -11.15 -6.93 0.28
CA LEU A 47 -9.90 -7.61 -0.05
C LEU A 47 -8.84 -7.34 1.01
N LYS A 48 -8.02 -8.35 1.29
CA LYS A 48 -6.82 -8.22 2.13
C LYS A 48 -5.63 -7.99 1.25
N GLU A 49 -4.98 -6.85 1.43
CA GLU A 49 -3.74 -6.60 0.75
C GLU A 49 -2.61 -7.46 1.34
N PHE A 50 -1.81 -8.03 0.44
CA PHE A 50 -0.57 -8.68 0.78
C PHE A 50 0.58 -7.71 0.53
N TRP A 51 0.75 -6.77 1.47
CA TRP A 51 1.77 -5.74 1.40
C TRP A 51 3.15 -6.35 1.23
N PHE A 52 3.81 -5.93 0.15
CA PHE A 52 5.15 -6.37 -0.17
C PHE A 52 5.30 -7.88 -0.46
N GLY A 53 4.22 -8.61 -0.66
CA GLY A 53 4.28 -10.01 -1.04
C GLY A 53 5.10 -10.25 -2.31
N TRP A 54 5.12 -9.28 -3.21
CA TRP A 54 5.96 -9.28 -4.40
C TRP A 54 7.47 -9.20 -4.11
N ARG A 55 7.89 -8.78 -2.90
CA ARG A 55 9.30 -8.75 -2.46
C ARG A 55 9.77 -10.07 -1.85
N VAL A 56 8.84 -10.97 -1.53
CA VAL A 56 9.22 -12.27 -0.98
C VAL A 56 9.82 -13.09 -2.13
N ASN A 57 11.02 -13.54 -1.94
CA ASN A 57 11.95 -14.38 -2.72
C ASN A 57 11.45 -15.11 -3.98
N GLN A 58 10.16 -15.22 -4.23
CA GLN A 58 9.58 -15.99 -5.33
C GLN A 58 9.46 -15.18 -6.62
N LEU A 59 9.05 -13.89 -6.54
CA LEU A 59 8.96 -13.04 -7.74
C LEU A 59 10.30 -12.39 -8.09
N PHE A 60 11.01 -11.90 -7.07
CA PHE A 60 12.30 -11.23 -7.24
C PHE A 60 13.35 -11.89 -6.34
N PRO A 61 13.87 -13.07 -6.71
CA PRO A 61 14.85 -13.80 -5.90
C PRO A 61 16.19 -13.07 -5.76
N GLN A 62 16.48 -12.10 -6.63
CA GLN A 62 17.71 -11.33 -6.65
C GLN A 62 17.40 -9.83 -6.61
N LYS A 63 18.22 -9.05 -5.86
CA LYS A 63 18.14 -7.58 -5.79
C LYS A 63 18.07 -6.95 -7.17
N GLN A 64 18.96 -7.36 -8.09
CA GLN A 64 19.05 -6.83 -9.45
C GLN A 64 17.74 -7.00 -10.22
N LYS A 65 17.04 -8.12 -10.07
CA LYS A 65 15.75 -8.34 -10.76
C LYS A 65 14.67 -7.37 -10.30
N LEU A 66 14.63 -7.05 -9.00
CA LEU A 66 13.71 -6.04 -8.47
C LEU A 66 14.08 -4.64 -8.97
N GLU A 67 15.37 -4.30 -8.97
CA GLU A 67 15.86 -3.02 -9.52
C GLU A 67 15.51 -2.88 -11.00
N ASP A 68 15.78 -3.90 -11.80
CA ASP A 68 15.48 -3.92 -13.24
C ASP A 68 13.98 -3.80 -13.50
N TYR A 69 13.14 -4.48 -12.71
CA TYR A 69 11.71 -4.35 -12.80
C TYR A 69 11.25 -2.91 -12.49
N CYS A 70 11.70 -2.32 -11.39
CA CYS A 70 11.36 -0.95 -11.02
C CYS A 70 11.86 0.09 -12.05
N GLN A 71 12.87 -0.24 -12.84
CA GLN A 71 13.41 0.57 -13.93
C GLN A 71 12.75 0.29 -15.29
N GLY A 72 11.75 -0.58 -15.37
CA GLY A 72 11.08 -0.92 -16.63
C GLY A 72 11.90 -1.79 -17.60
N LYS A 73 12.92 -2.50 -17.11
CA LYS A 73 13.82 -3.33 -17.94
C LYS A 73 13.27 -4.71 -18.30
N GLY A 74 11.98 -4.85 -18.45
CA GLY A 74 11.36 -6.03 -19.07
C GLY A 74 11.46 -7.35 -18.30
N VAL A 75 11.48 -7.32 -16.98
CA VAL A 75 11.43 -8.52 -16.13
C VAL A 75 10.06 -9.19 -16.25
N GLN A 76 10.04 -10.43 -16.72
CA GLN A 76 8.80 -11.22 -16.75
C GLN A 76 8.46 -11.72 -15.34
N ILE A 77 7.19 -11.55 -14.97
CA ILE A 77 6.65 -12.02 -13.70
C ILE A 77 5.75 -13.23 -13.95
N ASN A 78 6.02 -14.31 -13.26
CA ASN A 78 5.15 -15.48 -13.25
C ASN A 78 4.16 -15.38 -12.07
N PHE A 79 2.98 -14.82 -12.33
CA PHE A 79 1.92 -14.66 -11.31
C PHE A 79 1.43 -16.02 -10.76
N ARG A 80 1.52 -17.09 -11.53
CA ARG A 80 1.05 -18.43 -11.15
C ARG A 80 1.81 -19.04 -9.98
N GLN A 81 3.07 -18.64 -9.76
CA GLN A 81 3.89 -19.19 -8.67
C GLN A 81 3.40 -18.86 -7.26
N LEU A 82 2.61 -17.79 -7.10
CA LEU A 82 2.16 -17.33 -5.77
C LEU A 82 0.68 -17.47 -5.52
N CYS A 83 -0.14 -17.67 -6.56
CA CYS A 83 -1.59 -17.62 -6.45
C CYS A 83 -2.21 -18.70 -5.57
N PRO A 84 -1.91 -20.00 -5.69
CA PRO A 84 -2.63 -21.04 -4.96
C PRO A 84 -2.24 -21.11 -3.48
N GLU A 85 -0.95 -21.02 -3.17
CA GLU A 85 -0.42 -21.32 -1.83
C GLU A 85 -0.72 -20.25 -0.78
N GLN A 86 -0.95 -19.00 -1.22
CA GLN A 86 -1.09 -17.85 -0.31
C GLN A 86 -2.48 -17.20 -0.33
N GLY A 87 -3.43 -17.78 -1.08
CA GLY A 87 -4.78 -17.25 -1.22
C GLY A 87 -4.84 -15.89 -1.93
N ILE A 88 -3.84 -15.60 -2.78
CA ILE A 88 -3.80 -14.38 -3.58
C ILE A 88 -4.60 -14.64 -4.85
N ARG A 89 -5.65 -13.86 -5.04
CA ARG A 89 -6.47 -13.97 -6.24
C ARG A 89 -6.15 -12.87 -7.24
N PHE A 90 -6.00 -11.62 -6.80
CA PHE A 90 -5.89 -10.50 -7.71
C PHE A 90 -4.50 -9.87 -7.70
N TRP A 91 -4.01 -9.58 -8.91
CA TRP A 91 -2.76 -8.89 -9.15
C TRP A 91 -3.02 -7.65 -9.98
N LEU A 92 -2.73 -6.50 -9.39
CA LEU A 92 -2.76 -5.23 -10.09
C LEU A 92 -1.34 -4.86 -10.49
N TYR A 93 -1.12 -4.61 -11.77
CA TYR A 93 0.19 -4.26 -12.34
C TYR A 93 0.04 -3.33 -13.54
N GLY A 94 1.15 -2.86 -14.09
CA GLY A 94 1.11 -2.02 -15.27
C GLY A 94 2.33 -1.11 -15.40
N HIS A 95 2.18 -0.02 -16.11
CA HIS A 95 3.24 0.93 -16.35
C HIS A 95 2.74 2.37 -16.38
N VAL A 96 3.67 3.31 -16.17
CA VAL A 96 3.43 4.77 -16.26
C VAL A 96 4.04 5.28 -17.56
N ASP A 97 3.29 6.07 -18.30
CA ASP A 97 3.68 6.68 -19.56
C ASP A 97 3.04 8.06 -19.68
N ASN A 98 3.83 9.10 -19.62
CA ASN A 98 3.42 10.49 -19.81
C ASN A 98 2.13 10.86 -19.04
N HIS A 99 2.17 10.81 -17.72
CA HIS A 99 1.03 11.08 -16.81
C HIS A 99 -0.18 10.15 -16.97
N LYS A 100 0.00 9.00 -17.62
CA LYS A 100 -1.02 7.96 -17.72
C LYS A 100 -0.52 6.69 -17.06
N THR A 101 -1.42 6.02 -16.37
CA THR A 101 -1.16 4.69 -15.83
C THR A 101 -1.93 3.68 -16.66
N ASN A 102 -1.21 2.78 -17.30
CA ASN A 102 -1.78 1.61 -17.92
C ASN A 102 -1.90 0.54 -16.84
N LEU A 103 -3.13 0.20 -16.50
CA LEU A 103 -3.47 -0.74 -15.44
C LEU A 103 -3.89 -2.07 -16.05
N SER A 104 -3.48 -3.16 -15.43
CA SER A 104 -3.95 -4.50 -15.76
C SER A 104 -4.28 -5.24 -14.47
N LEU A 105 -5.41 -5.94 -14.48
CA LEU A 105 -5.84 -6.81 -13.40
C LEU A 105 -5.75 -8.26 -13.87
N PHE A 106 -5.03 -9.09 -13.14
CA PHE A 106 -4.97 -10.53 -13.36
C PHE A 106 -5.71 -11.25 -12.25
N ASP A 107 -6.62 -12.17 -12.63
CA ASP A 107 -7.30 -13.08 -11.70
C ASP A 107 -6.56 -14.42 -11.71
N GLY A 108 -5.82 -14.71 -10.67
CA GLY A 108 -5.02 -15.94 -10.56
C GLY A 108 -5.85 -17.21 -10.39
N PHE A 109 -7.17 -17.11 -10.14
CA PHE A 109 -8.06 -18.27 -10.06
C PHE A 109 -8.68 -18.60 -11.42
N GLU A 110 -8.95 -17.59 -12.23
CA GLU A 110 -9.43 -17.76 -13.61
C GLU A 110 -8.25 -17.95 -14.59
N ASP A 111 -7.02 -17.71 -14.12
CA ASP A 111 -5.78 -17.78 -14.89
C ASP A 111 -5.80 -16.89 -16.14
N ASP A 112 -6.41 -15.71 -16.01
CA ASP A 112 -6.59 -14.80 -17.13
C ASP A 112 -6.38 -13.35 -16.72
N GLN A 113 -6.05 -12.48 -17.70
CA GLN A 113 -6.13 -11.05 -17.56
C GLN A 113 -7.61 -10.67 -17.49
N ALA A 114 -8.08 -10.30 -16.29
CA ALA A 114 -9.49 -9.98 -16.08
C ALA A 114 -9.90 -8.70 -16.82
N ASP A 115 -9.03 -7.68 -16.85
CA ASP A 115 -9.32 -6.40 -17.51
C ASP A 115 -8.06 -5.50 -17.62
N SER A 116 -8.18 -4.42 -18.40
CA SER A 116 -7.16 -3.37 -18.49
C SER A 116 -7.78 -1.99 -18.68
N ALA A 117 -7.09 -0.95 -18.21
CA ALA A 117 -7.50 0.44 -18.38
C ALA A 117 -6.29 1.37 -18.55
N ILE A 118 -6.53 2.53 -19.15
CA ILE A 118 -5.58 3.64 -19.20
C ILE A 118 -6.22 4.82 -18.45
N ILE A 119 -5.60 5.23 -17.35
CA ILE A 119 -6.12 6.32 -16.52
C ILE A 119 -5.06 7.41 -16.40
N SER A 120 -5.44 8.64 -16.83
CA SER A 120 -4.60 9.82 -16.63
C SER A 120 -4.62 10.28 -15.19
N PHE A 121 -3.52 10.85 -14.70
CA PHE A 121 -3.45 11.44 -13.37
C PHE A 121 -2.85 12.84 -13.41
N SER A 122 -3.30 13.68 -12.48
CA SER A 122 -2.79 15.02 -12.27
C SER A 122 -2.66 15.27 -10.77
N SER A 123 -1.63 16.02 -10.39
CA SER A 123 -1.49 16.50 -9.03
C SER A 123 -2.30 17.78 -8.75
N GLU A 124 -2.79 18.46 -9.79
CA GLU A 124 -3.55 19.71 -9.67
C GLU A 124 -4.89 19.50 -8.95
N ASP A 125 -5.54 18.37 -9.19
CA ASP A 125 -6.79 17.98 -8.53
C ASP A 125 -6.56 17.06 -7.29
N HIS A 126 -5.35 17.03 -6.75
CA HIS A 126 -4.97 16.14 -5.66
C HIS A 126 -5.26 14.66 -5.95
N LEU A 127 -5.05 14.26 -7.20
CA LEU A 127 -5.30 12.91 -7.70
C LEU A 127 -6.76 12.45 -7.53
N VAL A 128 -7.72 13.36 -7.37
CA VAL A 128 -9.14 12.99 -7.15
C VAL A 128 -9.73 12.33 -8.39
N GLY A 129 -9.49 12.91 -9.57
CA GLY A 129 -9.97 12.35 -10.84
C GLY A 129 -9.41 10.95 -11.09
N PHE A 130 -8.11 10.80 -10.94
CA PHE A 130 -7.43 9.51 -11.07
C PHE A 130 -8.03 8.43 -10.15
N ARG A 131 -8.21 8.74 -8.87
CA ARG A 131 -8.73 7.79 -7.87
C ARG A 131 -10.19 7.42 -8.14
N LYS A 132 -11.03 8.38 -8.58
CA LYS A 132 -12.43 8.11 -8.97
C LYS A 132 -12.48 7.17 -10.17
N ALA A 133 -11.69 7.45 -11.22
CA ALA A 133 -11.61 6.61 -12.41
C ALA A 133 -11.11 5.21 -12.08
N PHE A 134 -10.11 5.09 -11.22
CA PHE A 134 -9.59 3.81 -10.72
C PHE A 134 -10.68 3.01 -9.98
N MET A 135 -11.42 3.64 -9.08
CA MET A 135 -12.51 3.00 -8.34
C MET A 135 -13.62 2.50 -9.27
N HIS A 136 -13.97 3.30 -10.27
CA HIS A 136 -14.97 2.94 -11.27
C HIS A 136 -14.53 1.71 -12.06
N TRP A 137 -13.31 1.74 -12.60
CA TRP A 137 -12.73 0.61 -13.31
C TRP A 137 -12.68 -0.67 -12.47
N LEU A 138 -12.24 -0.62 -11.20
CA LEU A 138 -12.25 -1.79 -10.32
C LEU A 138 -13.68 -2.35 -10.10
N SER A 139 -14.68 -1.46 -10.02
CA SER A 139 -16.08 -1.88 -9.93
C SER A 139 -16.55 -2.60 -11.19
N ASP A 140 -16.14 -2.11 -12.36
CA ASP A 140 -16.45 -2.72 -13.66
C ASP A 140 -15.76 -4.09 -13.81
N CYS A 141 -14.57 -4.27 -13.25
CA CYS A 141 -13.89 -5.56 -13.13
C CYS A 141 -14.63 -6.55 -12.21
N GLY A 142 -15.71 -6.14 -11.55
CA GLY A 142 -16.50 -6.99 -10.67
C GLY A 142 -15.89 -7.25 -9.30
N LEU A 143 -14.92 -6.45 -8.86
CA LEU A 143 -14.41 -6.54 -7.51
C LEU A 143 -15.50 -6.18 -6.47
N PRO A 144 -15.52 -6.83 -5.30
CA PRO A 144 -16.54 -6.59 -4.29
C PRO A 144 -16.34 -5.23 -3.62
N PHE A 145 -17.30 -4.32 -3.81
CA PHE A 145 -17.41 -3.04 -3.10
C PHE A 145 -18.61 -3.09 -2.17
N PRO A 146 -18.45 -3.40 -0.88
CA PRO A 146 -19.55 -3.32 0.06
C PRO A 146 -20.09 -1.89 0.13
N GLU A 147 -21.42 -1.74 0.13
CA GLU A 147 -22.07 -0.43 -0.03
C GLU A 147 -21.56 0.61 1.00
N LYS A 148 -21.42 0.22 2.26
CA LYS A 148 -20.85 1.11 3.30
C LYS A 148 -19.41 1.56 3.04
N GLN A 149 -18.60 0.73 2.37
CA GLN A 149 -17.22 1.06 2.03
C GLN A 149 -17.15 1.89 0.75
N LYS A 150 -18.05 1.65 -0.19
CA LYS A 150 -18.18 2.41 -1.43
C LYS A 150 -18.49 3.89 -1.17
N GLN A 151 -19.28 4.18 -0.15
CA GLN A 151 -19.68 5.54 0.21
C GLN A 151 -18.60 6.32 0.99
N ARG A 152 -17.47 5.71 1.34
CA ARG A 152 -16.40 6.42 2.03
C ARG A 152 -15.78 7.47 1.13
N ALA A 153 -15.61 8.66 1.67
CA ALA A 153 -14.94 9.74 0.95
C ALA A 153 -13.46 9.37 0.69
N LEU A 154 -13.01 9.68 -0.51
CA LEU A 154 -11.58 9.68 -0.82
C LEU A 154 -10.95 10.92 -0.17
N TRP A 155 -9.83 10.71 0.52
CA TRP A 155 -9.06 11.83 1.09
C TRP A 155 -8.38 12.64 -0.01
N PRO A 156 -8.21 13.96 0.14
CA PRO A 156 -7.39 14.73 -0.78
C PRO A 156 -5.92 14.34 -0.60
N GLU A 157 -5.26 13.83 -1.65
CA GLU A 157 -3.83 13.53 -1.59
C GLU A 157 -3.04 14.75 -2.09
N LYS A 158 -2.65 15.59 -1.15
CA LYS A 158 -1.99 16.88 -1.44
C LYS A 158 -0.50 16.69 -1.73
N ILE A 159 -0.19 16.07 -2.86
CA ILE A 159 1.17 15.81 -3.30
C ILE A 159 1.37 16.28 -4.74
N SER A 160 2.48 16.96 -5.01
CA SER A 160 2.89 17.34 -6.37
C SER A 160 3.58 16.18 -7.08
N MET A 161 3.71 16.26 -8.41
CA MET A 161 4.49 15.28 -9.19
C MET A 161 5.93 15.17 -8.70
N LYS A 162 6.56 16.27 -8.33
CA LYS A 162 7.89 16.28 -7.70
C LYS A 162 7.90 15.49 -6.40
N GLY A 163 6.89 15.67 -5.55
CA GLY A 163 6.74 14.92 -4.30
C GLY A 163 6.54 13.42 -4.55
N MET A 164 5.73 13.04 -5.55
CA MET A 164 5.54 11.65 -5.95
C MET A 164 6.83 11.01 -6.44
N TYR A 165 7.62 11.72 -7.23
CA TYR A 165 8.92 11.24 -7.70
C TYR A 165 9.92 11.03 -6.54
N ILE A 166 10.00 11.98 -5.60
CA ILE A 166 10.87 11.84 -4.42
C ILE A 166 10.43 10.65 -3.55
N LEU A 167 9.12 10.47 -3.35
CA LEU A 167 8.61 9.28 -2.64
C LEU A 167 8.91 7.99 -3.38
N HIS A 168 8.82 7.97 -4.70
CA HIS A 168 9.21 6.80 -5.49
C HIS A 168 10.68 6.42 -5.22
N GLN A 169 11.58 7.38 -5.26
CA GLN A 169 13.00 7.13 -4.97
C GLN A 169 13.23 6.66 -3.53
N ALA A 170 12.53 7.27 -2.57
CA ALA A 170 12.58 6.85 -1.16
C ALA A 170 12.09 5.40 -0.99
N LEU A 171 10.97 5.05 -1.61
CA LEU A 171 10.38 3.72 -1.57
C LEU A 171 11.27 2.68 -2.25
N GLN A 172 11.91 3.02 -3.36
CA GLN A 172 12.84 2.12 -4.03
C GLN A 172 13.98 1.71 -3.07
N LYS A 173 14.62 2.68 -2.42
CA LYS A 173 15.65 2.40 -1.40
C LYS A 173 15.11 1.61 -0.22
N PHE A 174 13.94 1.99 0.30
CA PHE A 174 13.27 1.32 1.40
C PHE A 174 12.95 -0.14 1.09
N TYR A 175 12.44 -0.43 -0.10
CA TYR A 175 12.08 -1.78 -0.50
C TYR A 175 13.29 -2.65 -0.77
N LEU A 176 14.30 -2.12 -1.44
CA LEU A 176 15.56 -2.82 -1.64
C LEU A 176 16.23 -3.16 -0.31
N TYR A 177 16.30 -2.17 0.60
CA TYR A 177 16.81 -2.38 1.94
C TYR A 177 16.06 -3.48 2.69
N SER A 178 14.74 -3.37 2.76
CA SER A 178 13.92 -4.31 3.55
C SER A 178 13.86 -5.72 2.96
N ALA A 179 14.16 -5.88 1.67
CA ALA A 179 14.17 -7.19 1.02
C ALA A 179 15.55 -7.89 1.07
N TYR A 180 16.65 -7.12 0.98
CA TYR A 180 17.97 -7.70 0.75
C TYR A 180 19.06 -7.23 1.73
N GLU A 181 18.87 -6.13 2.42
CA GLU A 181 19.88 -5.47 3.27
C GLU A 181 19.36 -5.21 4.69
N GLN A 182 18.91 -6.26 5.39
CA GLN A 182 18.16 -6.15 6.66
C GLN A 182 18.94 -5.52 7.83
N SER A 183 20.27 -5.38 7.75
CA SER A 183 21.13 -4.95 8.85
C SER A 183 21.31 -3.44 8.99
N ASN A 184 21.02 -2.65 7.97
CA ASN A 184 21.28 -1.21 7.94
C ASN A 184 20.03 -0.39 8.34
N LYS A 185 20.25 0.81 8.89
CA LYS A 185 19.17 1.79 9.10
C LYS A 185 18.69 2.33 7.77
N ILE A 186 17.37 2.59 7.68
CA ILE A 186 16.77 3.24 6.53
C ILE A 186 17.21 4.69 6.51
N ASP A 187 17.67 5.15 5.35
CA ASP A 187 17.92 6.57 5.09
C ASP A 187 16.59 7.33 5.07
N LEU A 188 16.47 8.32 5.95
CA LEU A 188 15.27 9.14 6.10
C LEU A 188 15.27 10.38 5.20
N GLY A 189 16.39 10.70 4.52
CA GLY A 189 16.55 11.94 3.77
C GLY A 189 15.43 12.20 2.78
N LEU A 190 15.25 11.32 1.79
CA LEU A 190 14.22 11.48 0.76
C LEU A 190 12.79 11.46 1.33
N PHE A 191 12.52 10.71 2.40
CA PHE A 191 11.20 10.75 3.05
C PHE A 191 10.93 12.10 3.71
N LYS A 192 11.94 12.70 4.36
CA LYS A 192 11.85 14.04 4.94
C LYS A 192 11.67 15.10 3.88
N ASP A 193 12.39 15.00 2.76
CA ASP A 193 12.25 15.91 1.62
C ASP A 193 10.84 15.85 1.04
N ALA A 194 10.25 14.64 0.91
CA ALA A 194 8.88 14.49 0.45
C ALA A 194 7.87 15.15 1.40
N VAL A 195 8.04 14.98 2.73
CA VAL A 195 7.20 15.66 3.72
C VAL A 195 7.40 17.17 3.72
N ALA A 196 8.62 17.66 3.51
CA ALA A 196 8.90 19.11 3.41
C ALA A 196 8.20 19.75 2.21
N ILE A 197 8.13 19.04 1.07
CA ILE A 197 7.45 19.49 -0.15
C ILE A 197 5.92 19.33 -0.04
N ALA A 198 5.44 18.31 0.64
CA ALA A 198 4.03 17.95 0.75
C ALA A 198 3.64 17.66 2.21
N PRO A 199 3.63 18.67 3.10
CA PRO A 199 3.42 18.45 4.54
C PRO A 199 2.01 17.97 4.91
N GLU A 200 1.04 18.14 4.01
CA GLU A 200 -0.35 17.67 4.18
C GLU A 200 -0.64 16.37 3.39
N SER A 201 0.35 15.80 2.74
CA SER A 201 0.20 14.50 2.05
C SER A 201 0.11 13.37 3.07
N PHE A 202 -0.99 12.61 3.01
CA PHE A 202 -1.13 11.38 3.79
C PHE A 202 0.01 10.41 3.49
N MET A 203 0.29 10.17 2.20
CA MET A 203 1.31 9.21 1.78
C MET A 203 2.71 9.60 2.28
N ALA A 204 3.08 10.88 2.16
CA ALA A 204 4.40 11.33 2.59
C ALA A 204 4.61 11.14 4.10
N GLN A 205 3.62 11.49 4.90
CA GLN A 205 3.68 11.34 6.36
C GLN A 205 3.64 9.88 6.80
N ASP A 206 2.74 9.07 6.22
CA ASP A 206 2.61 7.65 6.56
C ASP A 206 3.89 6.87 6.21
N LEU A 207 4.48 7.12 5.04
CA LEU A 207 5.72 6.47 4.61
C LEU A 207 6.94 6.89 5.44
N LEU A 208 7.06 8.17 5.79
CA LEU A 208 8.10 8.62 6.73
C LEU A 208 7.92 7.99 8.11
N ALA A 209 6.67 7.84 8.58
CA ALA A 209 6.38 7.16 9.84
C ALA A 209 6.83 5.70 9.82
N TRP A 210 6.56 4.97 8.73
CA TRP A 210 7.03 3.59 8.56
C TRP A 210 8.57 3.51 8.49
N ALA A 211 9.25 4.49 7.91
CA ALA A 211 10.71 4.55 7.90
C ALA A 211 11.30 4.76 9.30
N TYR A 212 10.72 5.67 10.11
CA TYR A 212 11.07 5.81 11.53
C TYR A 212 10.77 4.54 12.33
N TYR A 213 9.61 3.92 12.12
CA TYR A 213 9.26 2.66 12.77
C TYR A 213 10.30 1.56 12.49
N ARG A 214 10.75 1.43 11.25
CA ARG A 214 11.80 0.46 10.87
C ARG A 214 13.15 0.78 11.52
N ASN A 215 13.45 2.05 11.74
CA ASN A 215 14.61 2.51 12.49
C ASN A 215 14.44 2.41 14.01
N LYS A 216 13.32 1.85 14.50
CA LYS A 216 12.95 1.69 15.91
C LYS A 216 12.72 3.01 16.67
N ASP A 217 12.58 4.13 15.97
CA ASP A 217 12.14 5.39 16.57
C ASP A 217 10.60 5.45 16.60
N TYR A 218 10.04 4.66 17.51
CA TYR A 218 8.59 4.48 17.63
C TYR A 218 7.88 5.76 18.06
N LYS A 219 8.55 6.65 18.79
CA LYS A 219 7.97 7.93 19.21
C LYS A 219 7.75 8.87 18.03
N GLN A 220 8.75 9.03 17.17
CA GLN A 220 8.61 9.82 15.95
C GLN A 220 7.65 9.18 14.97
N ALA A 221 7.68 7.85 14.83
CA ALA A 221 6.73 7.12 14.01
C ALA A 221 5.28 7.36 14.46
N LYS A 222 4.99 7.24 15.77
CA LYS A 222 3.65 7.50 16.34
C LYS A 222 3.16 8.90 16.00
N ASN A 223 3.99 9.93 16.20
CA ASN A 223 3.63 11.31 15.90
C ASN A 223 3.29 11.52 14.42
N LEU A 224 4.05 10.93 13.52
CA LEU A 224 3.81 11.05 12.07
C LEU A 224 2.59 10.26 11.62
N PHE A 225 2.33 9.07 12.15
CA PHE A 225 1.09 8.34 11.88
C PHE A 225 -0.14 9.12 12.33
N LEU A 226 -0.10 9.76 13.50
CA LEU A 226 -1.19 10.62 13.96
C LEU A 226 -1.40 11.81 13.00
N ARG A 227 -0.32 12.44 12.53
CA ARG A 227 -0.42 13.51 11.53
C ARG A 227 -0.98 13.00 10.21
N ALA A 228 -0.56 11.82 9.75
CA ALA A 228 -1.13 11.21 8.55
C ALA A 228 -2.64 11.00 8.66
N LEU A 229 -3.14 10.62 9.85
CA LEU A 229 -4.58 10.48 10.10
C LEU A 229 -5.35 11.81 10.12
N LEU A 230 -4.68 12.96 10.31
CA LEU A 230 -5.33 14.27 10.10
C LEU A 230 -5.65 14.50 8.62
N SER A 231 -4.79 14.05 7.72
CA SER A 231 -5.00 14.15 6.26
C SER A 231 -5.93 13.05 5.72
N ASN A 232 -5.85 11.85 6.28
CA ASN A 232 -6.72 10.73 5.95
C ASN A 232 -7.20 10.01 7.21
N PRO A 233 -8.34 10.40 7.81
CA PRO A 233 -8.88 9.77 9.03
C PRO A 233 -9.18 8.27 8.88
N ASN A 234 -9.23 7.76 7.65
CA ASN A 234 -9.48 6.36 7.32
C ASN A 234 -8.20 5.60 6.91
N GLY A 235 -7.03 6.14 7.21
CA GLY A 235 -5.74 5.55 6.86
C GLY A 235 -5.44 4.25 7.62
N ILE A 236 -5.87 3.11 7.08
CA ILE A 236 -5.71 1.77 7.70
C ILE A 236 -4.23 1.44 7.93
N GLY A 237 -3.35 1.84 7.00
CA GLY A 237 -1.89 1.70 7.14
C GLY A 237 -1.36 2.41 8.38
N ALA A 238 -1.71 3.69 8.54
CA ALA A 238 -1.31 4.50 9.68
C ALA A 238 -1.85 3.95 11.01
N MET A 239 -3.12 3.50 11.05
CA MET A 239 -3.69 2.84 12.24
C MET A 239 -2.94 1.56 12.60
N SER A 240 -2.52 0.79 11.59
CA SER A 240 -1.69 -0.39 11.80
C SER A 240 -0.32 -0.01 12.37
N GLY A 241 0.29 1.07 11.87
CA GLY A 241 1.55 1.61 12.38
C GLY A 241 1.43 2.06 13.84
N LEU A 242 0.35 2.76 14.20
CA LEU A 242 0.07 3.18 15.58
C LEU A 242 -0.09 1.99 16.53
N MET A 243 -0.85 0.97 16.10
CA MET A 243 -0.96 -0.28 16.87
C MET A 243 0.42 -0.91 17.13
N TRP A 244 1.28 -0.99 16.12
CA TRP A 244 2.62 -1.54 16.28
C TRP A 244 3.55 -0.64 17.12
N CYS A 245 3.44 0.68 17.02
CA CYS A 245 4.14 1.59 17.92
C CYS A 245 3.72 1.34 19.37
N GLY A 246 2.42 1.19 19.63
CA GLY A 246 1.90 0.84 20.96
C GLY A 246 2.51 -0.47 21.50
N VAL A 247 2.64 -1.50 20.66
CA VAL A 247 3.29 -2.78 21.06
C VAL A 247 4.72 -2.54 21.55
N PHE A 248 5.55 -1.82 20.77
CA PHE A 248 6.95 -1.61 21.13
C PHE A 248 7.20 -0.51 22.17
N MET A 249 6.22 0.36 22.40
CA MET A 249 6.21 1.35 23.47
C MET A 249 5.56 0.83 24.77
N ASN A 250 5.13 -0.44 24.78
CA ASN A 250 4.41 -1.09 25.88
C ASN A 250 3.12 -0.36 26.28
N ASP A 251 2.42 0.22 25.31
CA ASP A 251 1.15 0.94 25.47
C ASP A 251 -0.03 0.07 25.02
N LYS A 252 -0.58 -0.72 25.95
CA LYS A 252 -1.67 -1.66 25.68
C LYS A 252 -2.95 -0.97 25.26
N GLU A 253 -3.25 0.22 25.81
CA GLU A 253 -4.47 0.96 25.50
C GLU A 253 -4.46 1.43 24.05
N ASP A 254 -3.36 2.01 23.60
CA ASP A 254 -3.16 2.36 22.19
C ASP A 254 -3.33 1.16 21.25
N VAL A 255 -2.76 0.02 21.62
CA VAL A 255 -2.86 -1.21 20.81
C VAL A 255 -4.31 -1.63 20.61
N LEU A 256 -5.10 -1.65 21.69
CA LEU A 256 -6.52 -2.01 21.64
C LEU A 256 -7.35 -0.98 20.89
N TYR A 257 -7.12 0.30 21.16
CA TYR A 257 -7.83 1.40 20.49
C TYR A 257 -7.66 1.33 18.97
N TRP A 258 -6.42 1.25 18.47
CA TRP A 258 -6.18 1.23 17.04
C TRP A 258 -6.59 -0.08 16.36
N ALA A 259 -6.52 -1.21 17.07
CA ALA A 259 -7.08 -2.47 16.58
C ALA A 259 -8.59 -2.37 16.36
N SER A 260 -9.32 -1.77 17.33
CA SER A 260 -10.76 -1.57 17.25
C SER A 260 -11.15 -0.63 16.10
N ARG A 261 -10.48 0.54 16.01
CA ARG A 261 -10.76 1.52 14.95
C ARG A 261 -10.53 0.93 13.55
N LYS A 262 -9.48 0.12 13.39
CA LYS A 262 -9.22 -0.57 12.14
C LYS A 262 -10.29 -1.62 11.83
N ALA A 263 -10.73 -2.40 12.82
CA ALA A 263 -11.78 -3.40 12.65
C ALA A 263 -13.11 -2.76 12.26
N GLU A 264 -13.50 -1.64 12.92
CA GLU A 264 -14.70 -0.87 12.54
C GLU A 264 -14.66 -0.42 11.07
N LEU A 265 -13.54 0.15 10.63
CA LEU A 265 -13.37 0.56 9.23
C LEU A 265 -13.46 -0.62 8.26
N ARG A 266 -12.95 -1.76 8.64
CA ARG A 266 -12.97 -2.96 7.79
C ARG A 266 -14.24 -3.78 7.93
N MET A 267 -15.17 -3.38 8.82
CA MET A 267 -16.37 -4.14 9.15
C MET A 267 -16.04 -5.56 9.64
N GLU A 268 -14.93 -5.69 10.35
CA GLU A 268 -14.46 -6.91 11.01
C GLU A 268 -14.98 -6.98 12.45
N ASP A 269 -14.96 -8.16 13.05
CA ASP A 269 -15.30 -8.34 14.45
C ASP A 269 -14.28 -7.65 15.37
N ILE A 270 -14.76 -6.70 16.19
CA ILE A 270 -13.92 -5.86 17.06
C ILE A 270 -13.29 -6.70 18.17
N GLU A 271 -14.03 -7.60 18.78
CA GLU A 271 -13.52 -8.44 19.87
C GLU A 271 -12.43 -9.38 19.38
N ALA A 272 -12.65 -10.01 18.22
CA ALA A 272 -11.63 -10.85 17.59
C ALA A 272 -10.38 -10.05 17.21
N ALA A 273 -10.53 -8.82 16.73
CA ALA A 273 -9.42 -7.92 16.41
C ALA A 273 -8.62 -7.54 17.67
N GLN A 274 -9.31 -7.20 18.76
CA GLN A 274 -8.68 -6.89 20.05
C GLN A 274 -7.92 -8.10 20.63
N GLN A 275 -8.52 -9.29 20.60
CA GLN A 275 -7.87 -10.51 21.07
C GLN A 275 -6.59 -10.82 20.27
N LYS A 276 -6.65 -10.63 18.95
CA LYS A 276 -5.47 -10.78 18.09
C LYS A 276 -4.38 -9.75 18.43
N ALA A 277 -4.77 -8.51 18.66
CA ALA A 277 -3.85 -7.43 19.03
C ALA A 277 -3.20 -7.69 20.40
N LEU A 278 -3.96 -8.20 21.39
CA LEU A 278 -3.44 -8.62 22.69
C LEU A 278 -2.42 -9.75 22.58
N LYS A 279 -2.67 -10.74 21.72
CA LYS A 279 -1.70 -11.82 21.46
C LYS A 279 -0.38 -11.26 20.91
N LEU A 280 -0.45 -10.30 19.99
CA LEU A 280 0.73 -9.61 19.45
C LEU A 280 1.45 -8.80 20.53
N PHE A 281 0.71 -8.03 21.32
CA PHE A 281 1.25 -7.27 22.45
C PHE A 281 2.01 -8.17 23.43
N ASN A 282 1.37 -9.22 23.91
CA ASN A 282 2.00 -10.17 24.88
C ASN A 282 3.23 -10.87 24.31
N LYS A 283 3.29 -11.09 22.98
CA LYS A 283 4.42 -11.72 22.32
C LYS A 283 5.62 -10.78 22.17
N TYR A 284 5.38 -9.49 21.86
CA TYR A 284 6.46 -8.60 21.42
C TYR A 284 6.79 -7.47 22.39
N SER A 285 5.90 -7.07 23.30
CA SER A 285 6.17 -5.98 24.27
C SER A 285 7.27 -6.30 25.27
N LYS A 286 7.64 -7.59 25.43
CA LYS A 286 8.71 -8.03 26.33
C LYS A 286 10.11 -8.04 25.66
N ILE A 287 10.19 -7.69 24.38
CA ILE A 287 11.41 -7.75 23.58
C ILE A 287 12.01 -6.34 23.37
N SER A 288 11.30 -5.30 23.82
CA SER A 288 11.72 -3.90 23.74
C SER A 288 12.59 -3.45 24.91
#